data_babe1d5253fe1fc189b7a7b3fa2fbd9a
#
_entry.id   babe1d5253fe1fc189b7a7b3fa2fbd9a
#
_cell.length_a   1.000
_cell.length_b   1.000
_cell.length_c   1.000
_cell.angle_alpha   90.00
_cell.angle_beta   90.00
_cell.angle_gamma   90.00
#
_symmetry.space_group_name_H-M   'P 1'
#
loop_
_entity.id
_entity.type
_entity.pdbx_description
1 polymer ?
#
loop_
_entity_poly.entity_id
_entity_poly.type
_entity_poly.pdbx_seq_one_letter_code
_entity_poly.pdbx_strand_id
1 'polypeptide(L)'
;MSAPFETMDFAREEVAKCMACGNCQEVCPIYLETHKEGTVARGKIKLVDALLKGLVDPSTPGLEHNLHMCLTCKACVEICPCGVEIDKIVLAARAELVRKEGLHPLKKVIFNVVDHPKLMDTGMRLGGNFQGAVFKKEKETGGYTPRFPFGLDMRRVVPDLANKPFRMTVPEVNRPQGPSKYKVAFFTGCTSNYMYPNVARSFMNVMKRNNVEVIVPKKQHCCGMPVLAHGDQKTAKEMAMDHVKLFRSLAVDYILFVCGSCALSFKEHYPELLEDTNMYEDAKRVAAKVMDWSDFLLNVVKADVSGLHTARQVVTYHDPCHLRRGMGVYEEPRKILNELPDVEFREMKRPNRCCGSAGSFSLTHYDLSMDIQKNKVEDIESTGAEIVVTGCGSCIMQLTDGQKRFGGHCKIRHTVEILSDAYENAEREDRVNRMKSLTK
;
A
#
# COMPACT_ATOMS: atom_id res chain seq x y z
N MET A 1 -21.72 15.42 12.34
CA MET A 1 -21.44 15.33 10.89
C MET A 1 -21.72 13.89 10.48
N SER A 2 -22.39 13.65 9.37
CA SER A 2 -22.64 12.28 8.88
C SER A 2 -21.33 11.66 8.43
N ALA A 3 -21.17 10.35 8.62
CA ALA A 3 -19.99 9.60 8.19
C ALA A 3 -19.64 9.93 6.73
N PRO A 4 -18.37 10.24 6.39
CA PRO A 4 -17.99 10.82 5.10
C PRO A 4 -18.39 9.98 3.88
N PHE A 5 -18.70 8.70 4.09
CA PHE A 5 -19.03 7.77 3.00
C PHE A 5 -20.48 7.27 3.02
N GLU A 6 -21.27 7.52 4.07
CA GLU A 6 -22.65 7.01 4.16
C GLU A 6 -23.67 7.88 3.43
N THR A 7 -23.44 9.18 3.43
CA THR A 7 -24.26 10.14 2.71
C THR A 7 -23.39 11.01 1.81
N MET A 8 -24.03 11.70 0.87
CA MET A 8 -23.33 12.68 0.02
C MET A 8 -23.17 14.05 0.71
N ASP A 9 -23.52 14.18 2.00
CA ASP A 9 -23.46 15.47 2.71
C ASP A 9 -22.02 15.95 2.89
N PHE A 10 -21.11 15.06 3.28
CA PHE A 10 -19.68 15.37 3.30
C PHE A 10 -19.19 15.88 1.93
N ALA A 11 -19.55 15.15 0.84
CA ALA A 11 -19.16 15.56 -0.50
C ALA A 11 -19.73 16.93 -0.88
N ARG A 12 -20.93 17.29 -0.40
CA ARG A 12 -21.54 18.61 -0.62
C ARG A 12 -20.74 19.74 0.02
N GLU A 13 -20.32 19.55 1.26
CA GLU A 13 -19.48 20.52 1.98
C GLU A 13 -18.12 20.68 1.31
N GLU A 14 -17.47 19.58 0.95
CA GLU A 14 -16.15 19.60 0.32
C GLU A 14 -16.15 20.21 -1.09
N VAL A 15 -17.16 19.89 -1.90
CA VAL A 15 -17.34 20.47 -3.24
C VAL A 15 -17.45 22.00 -3.19
N ALA A 16 -18.13 22.54 -2.17
CA ALA A 16 -18.31 23.98 -1.99
C ALA A 16 -17.00 24.74 -1.73
N LYS A 17 -15.96 24.06 -1.18
CA LYS A 17 -14.64 24.67 -0.93
C LYS A 17 -13.84 24.91 -2.22
N CYS A 18 -14.18 24.26 -3.33
CA CYS A 18 -13.39 24.28 -4.55
C CYS A 18 -13.51 25.58 -5.33
N MET A 19 -12.45 26.39 -5.36
CA MET A 19 -12.37 27.63 -6.15
C MET A 19 -11.98 27.42 -7.63
N ALA A 20 -11.86 26.19 -8.10
CA ALA A 20 -11.54 25.83 -9.49
C ALA A 20 -10.21 26.39 -10.04
N CYS A 21 -9.21 26.64 -9.19
CA CYS A 21 -7.92 27.26 -9.55
C CYS A 21 -7.07 26.47 -10.56
N GLY A 22 -7.24 25.13 -10.63
CA GLY A 22 -6.52 24.28 -11.59
C GLY A 22 -5.21 23.65 -11.08
N ASN A 23 -4.67 24.00 -9.89
CA ASN A 23 -3.42 23.44 -9.37
C ASN A 23 -3.40 21.90 -9.38
N CYS A 24 -4.54 21.25 -9.16
CA CYS A 24 -4.67 19.80 -9.20
C CYS A 24 -4.37 19.16 -10.58
N GLN A 25 -4.39 19.92 -11.67
CA GLN A 25 -4.05 19.42 -13.01
C GLN A 25 -2.57 19.06 -13.13
N GLU A 26 -1.69 19.88 -12.55
CA GLU A 26 -0.23 19.72 -12.65
C GLU A 26 0.26 18.42 -11.98
N VAL A 27 -0.44 17.96 -10.95
CA VAL A 27 -0.01 16.80 -10.13
C VAL A 27 -0.83 15.53 -10.38
N CYS A 28 -1.94 15.63 -11.15
CA CYS A 28 -2.81 14.48 -11.36
C CYS A 28 -2.20 13.50 -12.38
N PRO A 29 -1.79 12.29 -11.97
CA PRO A 29 -1.14 11.34 -12.89
C PRO A 29 -2.05 10.93 -14.06
N ILE A 30 -3.36 10.89 -13.87
CA ILE A 30 -4.33 10.58 -14.93
C ILE A 30 -4.46 11.74 -15.92
N TYR A 31 -4.52 12.97 -15.42
CA TYR A 31 -4.66 14.14 -16.30
C TYR A 31 -3.42 14.37 -17.15
N LEU A 32 -2.23 14.16 -16.59
CA LEU A 32 -0.96 14.32 -17.30
C LEU A 32 -0.83 13.37 -18.51
N GLU A 33 -1.51 12.23 -18.49
CA GLU A 33 -1.51 11.28 -19.62
C GLU A 33 -2.74 11.44 -20.53
N THR A 34 -3.90 11.85 -20.00
CA THR A 34 -5.14 11.90 -20.78
C THR A 34 -5.49 13.27 -21.33
N HIS A 35 -5.04 14.34 -20.65
CA HIS A 35 -5.43 15.74 -20.89
C HIS A 35 -6.96 15.98 -20.90
N LYS A 36 -7.74 15.07 -20.28
CA LYS A 36 -9.20 15.16 -20.22
C LYS A 36 -9.66 15.77 -18.91
N GLU A 37 -10.44 16.86 -18.99
CA GLU A 37 -10.90 17.60 -17.79
C GLU A 37 -11.77 16.72 -16.86
N GLY A 38 -12.62 15.86 -17.39
CA GLY A 38 -13.45 14.94 -16.58
C GLY A 38 -12.65 13.96 -15.73
N THR A 39 -11.37 13.72 -16.06
CA THR A 39 -10.50 12.79 -15.33
C THR A 39 -9.64 13.43 -14.25
N VAL A 40 -9.56 14.77 -14.21
CA VAL A 40 -8.81 15.50 -13.17
C VAL A 40 -9.67 15.76 -11.93
N ALA A 41 -9.03 16.13 -10.83
CA ALA A 41 -9.70 16.37 -9.56
C ALA A 41 -10.83 17.41 -9.65
N ARG A 42 -10.56 18.60 -10.21
CA ARG A 42 -11.58 19.65 -10.33
C ARG A 42 -12.73 19.25 -11.26
N GLY A 43 -12.46 18.51 -12.32
CA GLY A 43 -13.49 17.97 -13.20
C GLY A 43 -14.39 16.96 -12.48
N LYS A 44 -13.80 16.06 -11.67
CA LYS A 44 -14.55 15.13 -10.82
C LYS A 44 -15.40 15.87 -9.77
N ILE A 45 -14.87 16.93 -9.16
CA ILE A 45 -15.65 17.81 -8.27
C ILE A 45 -16.87 18.35 -8.98
N LYS A 46 -16.74 18.83 -10.22
CA LYS A 46 -17.88 19.34 -11.01
C LYS A 46 -18.88 18.23 -11.39
N LEU A 47 -18.41 17.02 -11.66
CA LEU A 47 -19.29 15.87 -11.90
C LEU A 47 -20.08 15.50 -10.63
N VAL A 48 -19.41 15.51 -9.48
CA VAL A 48 -20.08 15.25 -8.18
C VAL A 48 -21.03 16.38 -7.82
N ASP A 49 -20.68 17.64 -8.06
CA ASP A 49 -21.59 18.78 -7.88
C ASP A 49 -22.86 18.65 -8.74
N ALA A 50 -22.71 18.23 -10.00
CA ALA A 50 -23.83 17.98 -10.88
C ALA A 50 -24.72 16.82 -10.38
N LEU A 51 -24.11 15.74 -9.85
CA LEU A 51 -24.83 14.62 -9.24
C LEU A 51 -25.60 15.09 -7.98
N LEU A 52 -24.98 15.87 -7.12
CA LEU A 52 -25.60 16.44 -5.91
C LEU A 52 -26.79 17.38 -6.21
N LYS A 53 -26.75 18.06 -7.35
CA LYS A 53 -27.82 18.95 -7.83
C LYS A 53 -28.90 18.23 -8.65
N GLY A 54 -28.76 16.92 -8.87
CA GLY A 54 -29.68 16.14 -9.70
C GLY A 54 -29.65 16.52 -11.18
N LEU A 55 -28.56 17.15 -11.66
CA LEU A 55 -28.36 17.47 -13.10
C LEU A 55 -27.88 16.26 -13.88
N VAL A 56 -27.29 15.29 -13.22
CA VAL A 56 -26.92 13.97 -13.72
C VAL A 56 -27.34 12.92 -12.68
N ASP A 57 -27.67 11.74 -13.12
CA ASP A 57 -27.93 10.61 -12.24
C ASP A 57 -26.80 9.56 -12.31
N PRO A 58 -26.76 8.57 -11.41
CA PRO A 58 -25.72 7.53 -11.38
C PRO A 58 -25.56 6.78 -12.70
N SER A 59 -26.64 6.57 -13.45
CA SER A 59 -26.63 5.86 -14.74
C SER A 59 -26.14 6.72 -15.92
N THR A 60 -25.85 8.00 -15.69
CA THR A 60 -25.37 8.92 -16.75
C THR A 60 -24.11 8.37 -17.43
N PRO A 61 -24.12 8.16 -18.76
CA PRO A 61 -22.98 7.60 -19.47
C PRO A 61 -21.68 8.36 -19.19
N GLY A 62 -20.63 7.62 -18.84
CA GLY A 62 -19.30 8.15 -18.57
C GLY A 62 -19.08 8.68 -17.15
N LEU A 63 -20.11 8.82 -16.30
CA LEU A 63 -19.95 9.27 -14.91
C LEU A 63 -19.13 8.26 -14.13
N GLU A 64 -19.53 6.98 -14.13
CA GLU A 64 -18.79 5.90 -13.46
C GLU A 64 -17.33 5.85 -13.94
N HIS A 65 -17.14 5.87 -15.27
CA HIS A 65 -15.79 5.84 -15.86
C HIS A 65 -14.92 6.99 -15.33
N ASN A 66 -15.39 8.24 -15.40
CA ASN A 66 -14.61 9.39 -14.95
C ASN A 66 -14.29 9.35 -13.45
N LEU A 67 -15.22 8.89 -12.61
CA LEU A 67 -14.98 8.72 -11.19
C LEU A 67 -13.95 7.60 -10.92
N HIS A 68 -14.01 6.49 -11.66
CA HIS A 68 -13.03 5.39 -11.55
C HIS A 68 -11.64 5.73 -12.10
N MET A 69 -11.50 6.80 -12.92
CA MET A 69 -10.22 7.36 -13.32
C MET A 69 -9.48 8.12 -12.20
N CYS A 70 -9.78 7.87 -10.93
CA CYS A 70 -9.04 8.41 -9.80
C CYS A 70 -8.23 7.31 -9.11
N LEU A 71 -6.93 7.56 -8.92
CA LEU A 71 -6.03 6.65 -8.22
C LEU A 71 -6.08 6.79 -6.68
N THR A 72 -6.87 7.71 -6.15
CA THR A 72 -6.91 8.05 -4.71
C THR A 72 -5.53 8.33 -4.10
N CYS A 73 -4.59 8.84 -4.89
CA CYS A 73 -3.20 9.03 -4.52
C CYS A 73 -2.92 10.29 -3.68
N LYS A 74 -3.95 11.06 -3.36
CA LYS A 74 -3.92 12.30 -2.54
C LYS A 74 -3.01 13.42 -3.08
N ALA A 75 -2.45 13.34 -4.31
CA ALA A 75 -1.58 14.37 -4.86
C ALA A 75 -2.31 15.73 -5.03
N CYS A 76 -3.57 15.69 -5.45
CA CYS A 76 -4.42 16.86 -5.58
C CYS A 76 -4.84 17.45 -4.22
N VAL A 77 -4.91 16.62 -3.18
CA VAL A 77 -5.18 17.07 -1.79
C VAL A 77 -3.98 17.83 -1.25
N GLU A 78 -2.77 17.27 -1.41
CA GLU A 78 -1.51 17.86 -0.95
C GLU A 78 -1.28 19.28 -1.51
N ILE A 79 -1.65 19.54 -2.78
CA ILE A 79 -1.42 20.84 -3.43
C ILE A 79 -2.62 21.78 -3.34
N CYS A 80 -3.75 21.34 -2.79
CA CYS A 80 -4.97 22.12 -2.80
C CYS A 80 -4.92 23.31 -1.80
N PRO A 81 -4.95 24.58 -2.25
CA PRO A 81 -4.91 25.72 -1.34
C PRO A 81 -6.17 25.85 -0.48
N CYS A 82 -7.27 25.22 -0.90
CA CYS A 82 -8.54 25.20 -0.16
C CYS A 82 -8.70 23.97 0.74
N GLY A 83 -7.71 23.06 0.78
CA GLY A 83 -7.77 21.87 1.60
C GLY A 83 -8.90 20.89 1.23
N VAL A 84 -9.33 20.87 -0.05
CA VAL A 84 -10.42 19.98 -0.49
C VAL A 84 -9.99 18.52 -0.44
N GLU A 85 -10.72 17.68 0.25
CA GLU A 85 -10.47 16.23 0.37
C GLU A 85 -11.04 15.45 -0.83
N ILE A 86 -10.43 15.65 -1.98
CA ILE A 86 -10.92 15.18 -3.29
C ILE A 86 -11.00 13.66 -3.37
N ASP A 87 -10.08 12.96 -2.76
CA ASP A 87 -10.07 11.50 -2.68
C ASP A 87 -11.31 10.98 -1.95
N LYS A 88 -11.72 11.62 -0.86
CA LYS A 88 -12.94 11.27 -0.11
C LYS A 88 -14.22 11.62 -0.88
N ILE A 89 -14.25 12.76 -1.57
CA ILE A 89 -15.37 13.10 -2.48
C ILE A 89 -15.56 11.99 -3.52
N VAL A 90 -14.47 11.51 -4.13
CA VAL A 90 -14.52 10.46 -5.13
C VAL A 90 -14.95 9.13 -4.54
N LEU A 91 -14.48 8.77 -3.34
CA LEU A 91 -14.89 7.55 -2.65
C LEU A 91 -16.37 7.58 -2.29
N ALA A 92 -16.89 8.70 -1.77
CA ALA A 92 -18.31 8.88 -1.49
C ALA A 92 -19.18 8.79 -2.76
N ALA A 93 -18.74 9.41 -3.86
CA ALA A 93 -19.44 9.32 -5.14
C ALA A 93 -19.47 7.89 -5.69
N ARG A 94 -18.37 7.15 -5.60
CA ARG A 94 -18.34 5.71 -5.99
C ARG A 94 -19.26 4.87 -5.11
N ALA A 95 -19.33 5.16 -3.81
CA ALA A 95 -20.25 4.47 -2.90
C ALA A 95 -21.72 4.74 -3.28
N GLU A 96 -22.05 5.98 -3.68
CA GLU A 96 -23.38 6.33 -4.17
C GLU A 96 -23.76 5.58 -5.45
N LEU A 97 -22.82 5.48 -6.42
CA LEU A 97 -23.03 4.68 -7.62
C LEU A 97 -23.32 3.21 -7.29
N VAL A 98 -22.51 2.59 -6.42
CA VAL A 98 -22.71 1.18 -6.02
C VAL A 98 -24.02 1.00 -5.26
N ARG A 99 -24.45 1.98 -4.45
CA ARG A 99 -25.72 1.94 -3.72
C ARG A 99 -26.92 1.98 -4.67
N LYS A 100 -26.84 2.75 -5.75
CA LYS A 100 -27.93 2.90 -6.74
C LYS A 100 -27.96 1.80 -7.79
N GLU A 101 -26.81 1.44 -8.35
CA GLU A 101 -26.73 0.52 -9.49
C GLU A 101 -26.23 -0.90 -9.11
N GLY A 102 -25.68 -1.01 -7.90
CA GLY A 102 -25.09 -2.26 -7.42
C GLY A 102 -23.67 -2.48 -7.92
N LEU A 103 -23.03 -3.49 -7.35
CA LEU A 103 -21.67 -3.88 -7.70
C LEU A 103 -21.69 -4.98 -8.78
N HIS A 104 -20.77 -4.90 -9.73
CA HIS A 104 -20.63 -5.94 -10.77
C HIS A 104 -20.44 -7.34 -10.14
N PRO A 105 -21.12 -8.40 -10.63
CA PRO A 105 -21.12 -9.73 -10.01
C PRO A 105 -19.71 -10.31 -9.72
N LEU A 106 -18.78 -10.15 -10.67
CA LEU A 106 -17.40 -10.61 -10.49
C LEU A 106 -16.71 -9.90 -9.32
N LYS A 107 -16.93 -8.57 -9.15
CA LYS A 107 -16.38 -7.82 -8.02
C LYS A 107 -16.96 -8.32 -6.70
N LYS A 108 -18.26 -8.65 -6.65
CA LYS A 108 -18.91 -9.25 -5.45
C LYS A 108 -18.22 -10.55 -5.02
N VAL A 109 -17.95 -11.44 -5.98
CA VAL A 109 -17.25 -12.71 -5.70
C VAL A 109 -15.83 -12.45 -5.17
N ILE A 110 -15.06 -11.57 -5.84
CA ILE A 110 -13.70 -11.23 -5.43
C ILE A 110 -13.69 -10.62 -4.03
N PHE A 111 -14.57 -9.67 -3.73
CA PHE A 111 -14.60 -9.00 -2.44
C PHE A 111 -15.05 -9.94 -1.31
N ASN A 112 -15.97 -10.86 -1.59
CA ASN A 112 -16.32 -11.92 -0.64
C ASN A 112 -15.11 -12.81 -0.30
N VAL A 113 -14.29 -13.19 -1.29
CA VAL A 113 -13.05 -13.96 -1.03
C VAL A 113 -12.06 -13.15 -0.21
N VAL A 114 -11.90 -11.86 -0.52
CA VAL A 114 -10.95 -10.96 0.16
C VAL A 114 -11.36 -10.67 1.61
N ASP A 115 -12.66 -10.65 1.89
CA ASP A 115 -13.23 -10.46 3.22
C ASP A 115 -13.08 -11.71 4.12
N HIS A 116 -13.01 -12.91 3.53
CA HIS A 116 -12.95 -14.16 4.28
C HIS A 116 -11.53 -14.73 4.37
N PRO A 117 -10.83 -14.64 5.53
CA PRO A 117 -9.43 -15.06 5.67
C PRO A 117 -9.18 -16.51 5.23
N LYS A 118 -10.08 -17.44 5.58
CA LYS A 118 -9.92 -18.86 5.22
C LYS A 118 -10.06 -19.10 3.72
N LEU A 119 -10.99 -18.41 3.06
CA LEU A 119 -11.15 -18.50 1.60
C LEU A 119 -9.95 -17.90 0.89
N MET A 120 -9.49 -16.74 1.36
CA MET A 120 -8.28 -16.07 0.82
C MET A 120 -7.04 -16.93 1.01
N ASP A 121 -6.80 -17.48 2.21
CA ASP A 121 -5.66 -18.36 2.50
C ASP A 121 -5.69 -19.61 1.60
N THR A 122 -6.86 -20.23 1.42
CA THR A 122 -7.00 -21.42 0.57
C THR A 122 -6.82 -21.08 -0.90
N GLY A 123 -7.48 -20.02 -1.39
CA GLY A 123 -7.39 -19.57 -2.78
C GLY A 123 -5.96 -19.17 -3.17
N MET A 124 -5.26 -18.43 -2.30
CA MET A 124 -3.89 -18.00 -2.57
C MET A 124 -2.89 -19.16 -2.54
N ARG A 125 -3.09 -20.17 -1.67
CA ARG A 125 -2.27 -21.39 -1.65
C ARG A 125 -2.49 -22.22 -2.91
N LEU A 126 -3.74 -22.43 -3.32
CA LEU A 126 -4.03 -23.13 -4.58
C LEU A 126 -3.46 -22.34 -5.76
N GLY A 127 -3.64 -21.02 -5.78
CA GLY A 127 -3.04 -20.16 -6.78
C GLY A 127 -1.52 -20.33 -6.86
N GLY A 128 -0.81 -20.28 -5.72
CA GLY A 128 0.64 -20.48 -5.67
C GLY A 128 1.09 -21.85 -6.18
N ASN A 129 0.40 -22.93 -5.76
CA ASN A 129 0.76 -24.27 -6.19
C ASN A 129 0.52 -24.53 -7.69
N PHE A 130 -0.49 -23.89 -8.29
CA PHE A 130 -0.87 -24.08 -9.69
C PHE A 130 -0.52 -22.90 -10.60
N GLN A 131 0.15 -21.85 -10.06
CA GLN A 131 0.49 -20.65 -10.82
C GLN A 131 1.25 -20.99 -12.11
N GLY A 132 2.19 -21.91 -12.08
CA GLY A 132 2.96 -22.34 -13.24
C GLY A 132 2.15 -23.00 -14.38
N ALA A 133 0.93 -23.49 -14.11
CA ALA A 133 0.04 -24.03 -15.15
C ALA A 133 -0.62 -22.91 -15.96
N VAL A 134 -1.01 -21.82 -15.32
CA VAL A 134 -1.76 -20.68 -15.92
C VAL A 134 -0.81 -19.58 -16.39
N PHE A 135 0.36 -19.46 -15.76
CA PHE A 135 1.33 -18.40 -15.98
C PHE A 135 2.69 -18.99 -16.41
N LYS A 136 3.47 -18.20 -17.12
CA LYS A 136 4.86 -18.47 -17.49
C LYS A 136 5.79 -17.69 -16.58
N LYS A 137 6.77 -18.36 -15.99
CA LYS A 137 7.78 -17.72 -15.12
C LYS A 137 8.70 -16.83 -15.94
N GLU A 138 8.88 -15.59 -15.49
CA GLU A 138 9.81 -14.61 -16.06
C GLU A 138 11.15 -14.69 -15.31
N LYS A 139 12.23 -14.92 -16.06
CA LYS A 139 13.57 -15.11 -15.46
C LYS A 139 14.14 -13.81 -14.88
N GLU A 140 13.87 -12.69 -15.52
CA GLU A 140 14.45 -11.38 -15.15
C GLU A 140 13.84 -10.82 -13.87
N THR A 141 12.52 -10.89 -13.74
CA THR A 141 11.78 -10.32 -12.61
C THR A 141 11.53 -11.34 -11.49
N GLY A 142 11.66 -12.64 -11.78
CA GLY A 142 11.24 -13.72 -10.90
C GLY A 142 9.72 -13.86 -10.76
N GLY A 143 8.94 -12.98 -11.40
CA GLY A 143 7.48 -13.04 -11.45
C GLY A 143 6.95 -13.94 -12.55
N TYR A 144 5.69 -13.73 -12.92
CA TYR A 144 4.98 -14.54 -13.90
C TYR A 144 4.18 -13.67 -14.86
N THR A 145 4.04 -14.10 -16.13
CA THR A 145 3.13 -13.51 -17.13
C THR A 145 2.04 -14.51 -17.53
N PRO A 146 0.81 -14.05 -17.86
CA PRO A 146 -0.27 -14.95 -18.29
C PRO A 146 0.11 -15.79 -19.52
N ARG A 147 -0.32 -17.05 -19.56
CA ARG A 147 -0.20 -17.90 -20.75
C ARG A 147 -1.37 -17.75 -21.72
N PHE A 148 -2.54 -17.35 -21.20
CA PHE A 148 -3.81 -17.23 -21.92
C PHE A 148 -4.52 -15.95 -21.53
N PRO A 149 -5.36 -15.36 -22.39
CA PRO A 149 -6.20 -14.21 -22.07
C PRO A 149 -7.38 -14.64 -21.17
N PHE A 150 -7.32 -14.35 -19.87
CA PHE A 150 -8.39 -14.65 -18.90
C PHE A 150 -8.77 -13.44 -18.02
N GLY A 151 -8.78 -12.25 -18.64
CA GLY A 151 -9.14 -11.01 -17.95
C GLY A 151 -7.95 -10.25 -17.36
N LEU A 152 -6.72 -10.75 -17.51
CA LEU A 152 -5.48 -10.01 -17.28
C LEU A 152 -4.79 -9.70 -18.60
N ASP A 153 -4.14 -8.55 -18.68
CA ASP A 153 -3.29 -8.22 -19.82
C ASP A 153 -2.13 -9.22 -19.91
N MET A 154 -1.89 -9.75 -21.11
CA MET A 154 -0.87 -10.77 -21.37
C MET A 154 0.56 -10.29 -21.08
N ARG A 155 0.78 -8.98 -21.03
CA ARG A 155 2.07 -8.34 -20.76
C ARG A 155 2.32 -8.16 -19.25
N ARG A 156 1.27 -8.27 -18.43
CA ARG A 156 1.32 -8.00 -17.00
C ARG A 156 2.22 -8.97 -16.26
N VAL A 157 3.20 -8.44 -15.53
CA VAL A 157 3.98 -9.22 -14.57
C VAL A 157 3.24 -9.28 -13.24
N VAL A 158 2.93 -10.49 -12.79
CA VAL A 158 2.36 -10.74 -11.46
C VAL A 158 3.42 -11.39 -10.56
N PRO A 159 3.38 -11.16 -9.23
CA PRO A 159 4.35 -11.74 -8.32
C PRO A 159 4.23 -13.27 -8.23
N ASP A 160 5.31 -13.90 -7.78
CA ASP A 160 5.29 -15.30 -7.35
C ASP A 160 4.48 -15.42 -6.05
N LEU A 161 3.43 -16.24 -6.09
CA LEU A 161 2.56 -16.43 -4.93
C LEU A 161 3.17 -17.42 -3.95
N ALA A 162 3.20 -17.08 -2.69
CA ALA A 162 3.72 -17.96 -1.66
C ALA A 162 2.89 -19.23 -1.50
N ASN A 163 3.51 -20.39 -1.64
CA ASN A 163 2.85 -21.69 -1.40
C ASN A 163 2.30 -21.83 0.02
N LYS A 164 2.89 -21.11 0.97
CA LYS A 164 2.44 -21.02 2.35
C LYS A 164 2.41 -19.57 2.80
N PRO A 165 1.23 -19.01 3.15
CA PRO A 165 1.10 -17.65 3.64
C PRO A 165 2.03 -17.38 4.83
N PHE A 166 2.63 -16.19 4.90
CA PHE A 166 3.58 -15.85 5.97
C PHE A 166 3.02 -16.09 7.37
N ARG A 167 1.77 -15.70 7.65
CA ARG A 167 1.13 -15.91 8.96
C ARG A 167 1.09 -17.37 9.41
N MET A 168 1.15 -18.32 8.47
CA MET A 168 1.22 -19.75 8.78
C MET A 168 2.64 -20.24 9.06
N THR A 169 3.66 -19.41 8.83
CA THR A 169 5.07 -19.77 8.99
C THR A 169 5.68 -19.33 10.32
N VAL A 170 5.01 -18.47 11.06
CA VAL A 170 5.50 -17.90 12.33
C VAL A 170 4.49 -18.16 13.47
N PRO A 171 4.92 -18.23 14.74
CA PRO A 171 4.02 -18.23 15.89
C PRO A 171 3.21 -16.94 15.95
N GLU A 172 2.11 -16.95 16.73
CA GLU A 172 1.32 -15.74 16.96
C GLU A 172 2.08 -14.73 17.84
N VAL A 173 2.77 -15.21 18.85
CA VAL A 173 3.61 -14.39 19.73
C VAL A 173 5.08 -14.67 19.45
N ASN A 174 5.82 -13.64 19.10
CA ASN A 174 7.24 -13.71 18.76
C ASN A 174 8.04 -12.82 19.73
N ARG A 175 8.75 -13.46 20.65
CA ARG A 175 9.55 -12.77 21.66
C ARG A 175 11.01 -12.64 21.24
N PRO A 176 11.65 -11.51 21.50
CA PRO A 176 13.12 -11.40 21.36
C PRO A 176 13.84 -12.25 22.39
N GLN A 177 15.16 -12.38 22.28
CA GLN A 177 15.97 -13.16 23.23
C GLN A 177 16.18 -12.42 24.58
N GLY A 178 16.09 -11.08 24.57
CA GLY A 178 16.25 -10.23 25.75
C GLY A 178 14.92 -9.66 26.25
N PRO A 179 14.95 -8.81 27.29
CA PRO A 179 13.78 -8.11 27.78
C PRO A 179 13.21 -7.21 26.67
N SER A 180 11.91 -7.32 26.46
CA SER A 180 11.21 -6.53 25.46
C SER A 180 10.86 -5.15 26.02
N LYS A 181 11.26 -4.08 25.32
CA LYS A 181 10.90 -2.70 25.67
C LYS A 181 9.51 -2.33 25.16
N TYR A 182 9.13 -2.87 24.03
CA TYR A 182 7.85 -2.61 23.36
C TYR A 182 7.20 -3.91 22.92
N LYS A 183 5.88 -3.93 22.96
CA LYS A 183 5.04 -5.01 22.46
C LYS A 183 4.14 -4.48 21.36
N VAL A 184 4.30 -4.99 20.13
CA VAL A 184 3.60 -4.49 18.96
C VAL A 184 2.75 -5.56 18.30
N ALA A 185 1.67 -5.16 17.63
CA ALA A 185 0.96 -6.04 16.71
C ALA A 185 1.43 -5.76 15.28
N PHE A 186 1.61 -6.80 14.49
CA PHE A 186 1.97 -6.68 13.08
C PHE A 186 0.76 -6.98 12.19
N PHE A 187 0.31 -5.97 11.44
CA PHE A 187 -0.63 -6.18 10.36
C PHE A 187 0.11 -6.56 9.08
N THR A 188 0.02 -7.82 8.68
CA THR A 188 0.74 -8.33 7.52
C THR A 188 0.17 -7.85 6.19
N GLY A 189 -1.15 -7.64 6.13
CA GLY A 189 -1.84 -7.34 4.87
C GLY A 189 -1.77 -8.49 3.86
N CYS A 190 -2.31 -8.26 2.67
CA CYS A 190 -2.33 -9.28 1.61
C CYS A 190 -0.97 -9.41 0.90
N THR A 191 -0.26 -8.31 0.63
CA THR A 191 0.99 -8.33 -0.13
C THR A 191 2.11 -9.05 0.62
N SER A 192 2.35 -8.72 1.88
CA SER A 192 3.41 -9.35 2.69
C SER A 192 3.05 -10.74 3.18
N ASN A 193 1.75 -11.11 3.16
CA ASN A 193 1.33 -12.45 3.54
C ASN A 193 1.42 -13.46 2.38
N TYR A 194 1.07 -13.03 1.16
CA TYR A 194 0.89 -13.94 0.02
C TYR A 194 1.85 -13.71 -1.14
N MET A 195 2.30 -12.48 -1.39
CA MET A 195 3.08 -12.11 -2.57
C MET A 195 4.56 -11.89 -2.23
N TYR A 196 4.84 -11.18 -1.15
CA TYR A 196 6.19 -10.80 -0.72
C TYR A 196 6.46 -11.22 0.74
N PRO A 197 6.41 -12.53 1.08
CA PRO A 197 6.60 -12.99 2.46
C PRO A 197 8.00 -12.69 3.02
N ASN A 198 8.98 -12.44 2.17
CA ASN A 198 10.31 -11.96 2.54
C ASN A 198 10.24 -10.58 3.20
N VAL A 199 9.37 -9.66 2.76
CA VAL A 199 9.15 -8.36 3.42
C VAL A 199 8.71 -8.56 4.88
N ALA A 200 7.73 -9.46 5.10
CA ALA A 200 7.28 -9.77 6.46
C ALA A 200 8.38 -10.44 7.30
N ARG A 201 9.17 -11.35 6.71
CA ARG A 201 10.32 -11.97 7.40
C ARG A 201 11.39 -10.96 7.78
N SER A 202 11.71 -10.04 6.88
CA SER A 202 12.64 -8.93 7.13
C SER A 202 12.14 -8.03 8.24
N PHE A 203 10.84 -7.68 8.26
CA PHE A 203 10.23 -6.95 9.36
C PHE A 203 10.43 -7.68 10.70
N MET A 204 10.14 -8.98 10.76
CA MET A 204 10.30 -9.77 11.98
C MET A 204 11.77 -9.81 12.44
N ASN A 205 12.73 -9.89 11.50
CA ASN A 205 14.15 -9.85 11.82
C ASN A 205 14.54 -8.49 12.41
N VAL A 206 14.16 -7.38 11.79
CA VAL A 206 14.44 -6.02 12.28
C VAL A 206 13.86 -5.82 13.68
N MET A 207 12.60 -6.22 13.92
CA MET A 207 11.97 -6.09 15.24
C MET A 207 12.69 -6.93 16.30
N LYS A 208 13.04 -8.18 15.97
CA LYS A 208 13.80 -9.08 16.86
C LYS A 208 15.15 -8.48 17.26
N ARG A 209 15.88 -7.86 16.32
CA ARG A 209 17.18 -7.22 16.56
C ARG A 209 17.08 -6.01 17.48
N ASN A 210 15.94 -5.36 17.49
CA ASN A 210 15.67 -4.19 18.32
C ASN A 210 14.90 -4.54 19.61
N ASN A 211 14.90 -5.81 20.04
CA ASN A 211 14.23 -6.31 21.25
C ASN A 211 12.74 -5.94 21.35
N VAL A 212 12.02 -6.00 20.24
CA VAL A 212 10.58 -5.73 20.18
C VAL A 212 9.81 -7.06 20.14
N GLU A 213 8.85 -7.26 21.05
CA GLU A 213 7.91 -8.39 21.01
C GLU A 213 6.85 -8.13 19.95
N VAL A 214 6.66 -9.10 19.03
CA VAL A 214 5.72 -8.97 17.93
C VAL A 214 4.60 -9.99 18.03
N ILE A 215 3.36 -9.51 18.08
CA ILE A 215 2.15 -10.32 17.92
C ILE A 215 1.74 -10.29 16.44
N VAL A 216 1.59 -11.47 15.84
CA VAL A 216 1.08 -11.65 14.47
C VAL A 216 -0.29 -12.33 14.53
N PRO A 217 -1.39 -11.57 14.67
CA PRO A 217 -2.72 -12.14 14.77
C PRO A 217 -3.05 -13.00 13.56
N LYS A 218 -3.61 -14.19 13.78
CA LYS A 218 -3.87 -15.15 12.69
C LYS A 218 -5.13 -14.82 11.89
N LYS A 219 -6.11 -14.14 12.50
CA LYS A 219 -7.41 -13.83 11.90
C LYS A 219 -7.42 -12.48 11.18
N GLN A 220 -6.37 -12.17 10.43
CA GLN A 220 -6.31 -10.98 9.59
C GLN A 220 -6.80 -11.32 8.17
N HIS A 221 -7.48 -10.38 7.53
CA HIS A 221 -7.81 -10.40 6.11
C HIS A 221 -7.24 -9.15 5.40
N CYS A 222 -7.73 -8.79 4.22
CA CYS A 222 -7.34 -7.56 3.54
C CYS A 222 -7.74 -6.32 4.35
N CYS A 223 -6.98 -5.22 4.26
CA CYS A 223 -7.33 -3.95 4.90
C CYS A 223 -8.59 -3.26 4.35
N GLY A 224 -9.25 -3.82 3.33
CA GLY A 224 -10.44 -3.25 2.73
C GLY A 224 -10.22 -2.10 1.75
N MET A 225 -9.01 -1.56 1.61
CA MET A 225 -8.75 -0.43 0.71
C MET A 225 -9.20 -0.68 -0.75
N PRO A 226 -8.95 -1.85 -1.38
CA PRO A 226 -9.45 -2.13 -2.72
C PRO A 226 -10.99 -2.18 -2.79
N VAL A 227 -11.63 -2.65 -1.73
CA VAL A 227 -13.10 -2.76 -1.63
C VAL A 227 -13.72 -1.37 -1.55
N LEU A 228 -13.21 -0.52 -0.63
CA LEU A 228 -13.61 0.88 -0.48
C LEU A 228 -13.37 1.68 -1.76
N ALA A 229 -12.21 1.50 -2.40
CA ALA A 229 -11.86 2.18 -3.65
C ALA A 229 -12.81 1.86 -4.82
N HIS A 230 -13.54 0.76 -4.75
CA HIS A 230 -14.59 0.41 -5.72
C HIS A 230 -16.01 0.83 -5.29
N GLY A 231 -16.16 1.48 -4.15
CA GLY A 231 -17.46 1.97 -3.66
C GLY A 231 -18.26 0.93 -2.87
N ASP A 232 -17.74 -0.27 -2.62
CA ASP A 232 -18.42 -1.24 -1.74
C ASP A 232 -18.14 -0.89 -0.27
N GLN A 233 -18.77 0.18 0.15
CA GLN A 233 -18.64 0.72 1.49
C GLN A 233 -19.13 -0.27 2.56
N LYS A 234 -20.22 -1.01 2.26
CA LYS A 234 -20.80 -1.99 3.19
C LYS A 234 -19.77 -3.05 3.58
N THR A 235 -19.20 -3.72 2.59
CA THR A 235 -18.18 -4.75 2.83
C THR A 235 -16.93 -4.14 3.47
N ALA A 236 -16.49 -2.94 3.05
CA ALA A 236 -15.36 -2.25 3.68
C ALA A 236 -15.60 -1.93 5.16
N LYS A 237 -16.83 -1.54 5.53
CA LYS A 237 -17.26 -1.30 6.92
C LYS A 237 -17.24 -2.58 7.76
N GLU A 238 -17.75 -3.69 7.23
CA GLU A 238 -17.70 -5.01 7.89
C GLU A 238 -16.24 -5.43 8.13
N MET A 239 -15.37 -5.30 7.12
CA MET A 239 -13.93 -5.56 7.25
C MET A 239 -13.25 -4.68 8.31
N ALA A 240 -13.60 -3.40 8.37
CA ALA A 240 -13.10 -2.48 9.38
C ALA A 240 -13.54 -2.89 10.79
N MET A 241 -14.81 -3.27 10.97
CA MET A 241 -15.35 -3.75 12.24
C MET A 241 -14.59 -4.99 12.74
N ASP A 242 -14.31 -5.95 11.88
CA ASP A 242 -13.60 -7.17 12.25
C ASP A 242 -12.15 -6.89 12.66
N HIS A 243 -11.45 -6.03 11.95
CA HIS A 243 -10.11 -5.62 12.35
C HIS A 243 -10.11 -4.82 13.65
N VAL A 244 -11.03 -3.87 13.82
CA VAL A 244 -11.14 -3.12 15.08
C VAL A 244 -11.40 -4.05 16.25
N LYS A 245 -12.34 -5.02 16.13
CA LYS A 245 -12.58 -6.05 17.16
C LYS A 245 -11.31 -6.85 17.48
N LEU A 246 -10.55 -7.25 16.44
CA LEU A 246 -9.34 -8.04 16.59
C LEU A 246 -8.26 -7.22 17.32
N PHE A 247 -7.94 -6.03 16.82
CA PHE A 247 -6.79 -5.25 17.32
C PHE A 247 -7.06 -4.55 18.66
N ARG A 248 -8.32 -4.14 18.96
CA ARG A 248 -8.68 -3.58 20.27
C ARG A 248 -8.49 -4.56 21.42
N SER A 249 -8.61 -5.88 21.13
CA SER A 249 -8.45 -6.93 22.14
C SER A 249 -7.00 -7.21 22.51
N LEU A 250 -6.04 -6.66 21.75
CA LEU A 250 -4.62 -6.91 21.96
C LEU A 250 -4.01 -5.88 22.94
N ALA A 251 -3.33 -6.39 23.97
CA ALA A 251 -2.55 -5.57 24.87
C ALA A 251 -1.19 -5.24 24.23
N VAL A 252 -1.19 -4.27 23.29
CA VAL A 252 0.00 -3.82 22.54
C VAL A 252 0.13 -2.31 22.60
N ASP A 253 1.38 -1.83 22.49
CA ASP A 253 1.71 -0.41 22.48
C ASP A 253 1.37 0.21 21.12
N TYR A 254 1.77 -0.47 20.02
CA TYR A 254 1.57 -0.01 18.64
C TYR A 254 1.08 -1.13 17.74
N ILE A 255 0.50 -0.73 16.59
CA ILE A 255 0.12 -1.61 15.48
C ILE A 255 0.96 -1.18 14.28
N LEU A 256 1.87 -2.05 13.85
CA LEU A 256 2.87 -1.72 12.83
C LEU A 256 2.51 -2.28 11.46
N PHE A 257 2.89 -1.53 10.44
CA PHE A 257 2.62 -1.79 9.04
C PHE A 257 3.90 -1.68 8.20
N VAL A 258 3.96 -2.50 7.14
CA VAL A 258 4.95 -2.43 6.04
C VAL A 258 4.27 -2.01 4.72
N CYS A 259 3.08 -1.46 4.78
CA CYS A 259 2.31 -1.03 3.62
C CYS A 259 1.52 0.23 3.95
N GLY A 260 1.87 1.35 3.32
CA GLY A 260 1.22 2.64 3.56
C GLY A 260 -0.29 2.65 3.30
N SER A 261 -0.79 1.87 2.31
CA SER A 261 -2.23 1.78 2.05
C SER A 261 -2.98 1.06 3.16
N CYS A 262 -2.37 0.03 3.77
CA CYS A 262 -2.97 -0.65 4.92
C CYS A 262 -2.96 0.24 6.16
N ALA A 263 -1.84 0.94 6.41
CA ALA A 263 -1.73 1.88 7.53
C ALA A 263 -2.77 3.01 7.41
N LEU A 264 -2.92 3.60 6.23
CA LEU A 264 -3.91 4.65 5.97
C LEU A 264 -5.34 4.16 6.20
N SER A 265 -5.67 2.92 5.75
CA SER A 265 -7.01 2.34 6.00
C SER A 265 -7.34 2.29 7.49
N PHE A 266 -6.41 1.83 8.32
CA PHE A 266 -6.62 1.75 9.77
C PHE A 266 -6.63 3.14 10.44
N LYS A 267 -5.79 4.06 9.97
CA LYS A 267 -5.59 5.38 10.61
C LYS A 267 -6.69 6.36 10.29
N GLU A 268 -7.12 6.40 9.02
CA GLU A 268 -8.07 7.39 8.50
C GLU A 268 -9.43 6.76 8.21
N HIS A 269 -9.47 5.73 7.36
CA HIS A 269 -10.75 5.24 6.84
C HIS A 269 -11.56 4.41 7.83
N TYR A 270 -10.95 3.66 8.76
CA TYR A 270 -11.72 2.86 9.71
C TYR A 270 -12.52 3.72 10.71
N PRO A 271 -11.95 4.78 11.33
CA PRO A 271 -12.76 5.71 12.11
C PRO A 271 -13.91 6.31 11.30
N GLU A 272 -13.64 6.73 10.05
CA GLU A 272 -14.65 7.34 9.17
C GLU A 272 -15.77 6.36 8.79
N LEU A 273 -15.42 5.10 8.47
CA LEU A 273 -16.40 4.05 8.14
C LEU A 273 -17.26 3.64 9.33
N LEU A 274 -16.78 3.83 10.55
CA LEU A 274 -17.44 3.39 11.78
C LEU A 274 -18.02 4.54 12.61
N GLU A 275 -18.03 5.77 12.09
CA GLU A 275 -18.46 6.97 12.82
C GLU A 275 -19.89 6.87 13.36
N ASP A 276 -20.78 6.23 12.62
CA ASP A 276 -22.18 6.01 12.98
C ASP A 276 -22.45 4.73 13.79
N THR A 277 -21.38 4.03 14.22
CA THR A 277 -21.51 2.77 14.95
C THR A 277 -21.06 2.89 16.42
N ASN A 278 -21.45 1.92 17.22
CA ASN A 278 -20.95 1.78 18.60
C ASN A 278 -19.45 1.42 18.68
N MET A 279 -18.78 1.24 17.54
CA MET A 279 -17.35 0.92 17.45
C MET A 279 -16.47 2.12 17.12
N TYR A 280 -17.05 3.31 16.96
CA TYR A 280 -16.30 4.52 16.59
C TYR A 280 -15.13 4.83 17.54
N GLU A 281 -15.40 4.84 18.85
CA GLU A 281 -14.36 5.09 19.85
C GLU A 281 -13.28 3.98 19.90
N ASP A 282 -13.67 2.74 19.64
CA ASP A 282 -12.70 1.64 19.50
C ASP A 282 -11.83 1.84 18.23
N ALA A 283 -12.44 2.25 17.12
CA ALA A 283 -11.73 2.54 15.89
C ALA A 283 -10.70 3.67 16.08
N LYS A 284 -11.06 4.75 16.76
CA LYS A 284 -10.14 5.84 17.12
C LYS A 284 -8.99 5.37 18.00
N ARG A 285 -9.26 4.52 19.00
CA ARG A 285 -8.23 3.93 19.86
C ARG A 285 -7.26 3.03 19.08
N VAL A 286 -7.78 2.24 18.15
CA VAL A 286 -6.97 1.41 17.25
C VAL A 286 -6.15 2.30 16.32
N ALA A 287 -6.77 3.32 15.69
CA ALA A 287 -6.12 4.26 14.78
C ALA A 287 -4.98 5.04 15.46
N ALA A 288 -5.13 5.39 16.74
CA ALA A 288 -4.10 6.09 17.52
C ALA A 288 -2.82 5.25 17.73
N LYS A 289 -2.91 3.92 17.66
CA LYS A 289 -1.74 3.00 17.77
C LYS A 289 -1.10 2.67 16.42
N VAL A 290 -1.68 3.09 15.31
CA VAL A 290 -1.19 2.78 13.95
C VAL A 290 0.07 3.56 13.65
N MET A 291 1.11 2.86 13.23
CA MET A 291 2.40 3.45 12.87
C MET A 291 3.07 2.68 11.74
N ASP A 292 3.83 3.38 10.89
CA ASP A 292 4.74 2.72 9.96
C ASP A 292 5.95 2.15 10.72
N TRP A 293 6.47 1.02 10.25
CA TRP A 293 7.60 0.35 10.91
C TRP A 293 8.88 1.21 10.95
N SER A 294 9.12 2.03 9.92
CA SER A 294 10.33 2.87 9.86
C SER A 294 10.25 4.05 10.82
N ASP A 295 9.08 4.66 10.91
CA ASP A 295 8.78 5.71 11.88
C ASP A 295 8.90 5.17 13.33
N PHE A 296 8.30 4.02 13.61
CA PHE A 296 8.44 3.35 14.89
C PHE A 296 9.90 3.05 15.24
N LEU A 297 10.68 2.52 14.29
CA LEU A 297 12.07 2.15 14.51
C LEU A 297 12.92 3.37 14.86
N LEU A 298 12.81 4.46 14.13
CA LEU A 298 13.65 5.65 14.30
C LEU A 298 13.17 6.56 15.42
N ASN A 299 11.85 6.78 15.54
CA ASN A 299 11.32 7.82 16.41
C ASN A 299 10.86 7.27 17.79
N VAL A 300 10.52 5.97 17.90
CA VAL A 300 10.10 5.34 19.16
C VAL A 300 11.21 4.46 19.73
N VAL A 301 11.73 3.50 18.96
CA VAL A 301 12.83 2.62 19.38
C VAL A 301 14.13 3.41 19.49
N LYS A 302 14.33 4.40 18.61
CA LYS A 302 15.55 5.21 18.44
C LYS A 302 16.75 4.32 18.11
N ALA A 303 16.52 3.40 17.15
CA ALA A 303 17.57 2.49 16.68
C ALA A 303 18.66 3.26 15.94
N ASP A 304 19.91 2.98 16.32
CA ASP A 304 21.08 3.43 15.57
C ASP A 304 21.42 2.37 14.51
N VAL A 305 21.39 2.79 13.25
CA VAL A 305 21.69 1.92 12.11
C VAL A 305 23.01 2.28 11.41
N SER A 306 23.70 3.34 11.86
CA SER A 306 24.91 3.89 11.23
C SER A 306 26.11 2.94 11.22
N GLY A 307 26.15 1.99 12.15
CA GLY A 307 27.20 0.97 12.23
C GLY A 307 26.86 -0.35 11.53
N LEU A 308 25.75 -0.42 10.80
CA LEU A 308 25.32 -1.64 10.12
C LEU A 308 25.83 -1.65 8.68
N HIS A 309 26.46 -2.74 8.27
CA HIS A 309 27.02 -2.91 6.94
C HIS A 309 26.16 -3.84 6.07
N THR A 310 26.02 -3.51 4.79
CA THR A 310 25.36 -4.34 3.78
C THR A 310 26.29 -4.55 2.57
N ALA A 311 25.83 -5.23 1.53
CA ALA A 311 26.56 -5.23 0.27
C ALA A 311 26.52 -3.81 -0.32
N ARG A 312 27.67 -3.34 -0.88
CA ARG A 312 27.73 -2.04 -1.55
C ARG A 312 26.72 -1.99 -2.70
N GLN A 313 25.87 -0.98 -2.70
CA GLN A 313 24.78 -0.87 -3.67
C GLN A 313 24.36 0.60 -3.86
N VAL A 314 23.98 0.94 -5.08
CA VAL A 314 23.39 2.25 -5.41
C VAL A 314 21.88 2.13 -5.38
N VAL A 315 21.22 2.92 -4.54
CA VAL A 315 19.78 2.83 -4.35
C VAL A 315 19.08 4.16 -4.61
N THR A 316 17.83 4.09 -5.05
CA THR A 316 16.91 5.23 -5.09
C THR A 316 15.61 4.89 -4.36
N TYR A 317 14.81 5.89 -3.99
CA TYR A 317 13.58 5.68 -3.22
C TYR A 317 12.35 6.20 -3.94
N HIS A 318 11.33 5.35 -4.06
CA HIS A 318 9.99 5.73 -4.51
C HIS A 318 9.07 5.94 -3.30
N ASP A 319 8.52 7.14 -3.15
CA ASP A 319 7.53 7.47 -2.13
C ASP A 319 6.18 6.82 -2.43
N PRO A 320 5.71 5.83 -1.66
CA PRO A 320 4.33 5.36 -1.79
C PRO A 320 3.36 6.47 -1.41
N CYS A 321 2.40 6.75 -2.27
CA CYS A 321 1.50 7.89 -2.11
C CYS A 321 0.76 7.91 -0.75
N HIS A 322 0.26 6.76 -0.30
CA HIS A 322 -0.45 6.66 0.98
C HIS A 322 0.48 6.71 2.19
N LEU A 323 1.73 6.23 2.05
CA LEU A 323 2.71 6.35 3.12
C LEU A 323 3.12 7.82 3.31
N ARG A 324 3.49 8.50 2.21
CA ARG A 324 3.90 9.90 2.24
C ARG A 324 2.74 10.84 2.59
N ARG A 325 1.66 10.82 1.80
CA ARG A 325 0.56 11.81 1.91
C ARG A 325 -0.50 11.44 2.94
N GLY A 326 -0.67 10.17 3.21
CA GLY A 326 -1.63 9.69 4.20
C GLY A 326 -1.03 9.54 5.59
N MET A 327 0.17 8.98 5.69
CA MET A 327 0.82 8.73 6.98
C MET A 327 1.85 9.80 7.37
N GLY A 328 2.27 10.66 6.44
CA GLY A 328 3.32 11.66 6.68
C GLY A 328 4.75 11.09 6.76
N VAL A 329 4.93 9.82 6.38
CA VAL A 329 6.21 9.11 6.49
C VAL A 329 6.92 9.12 5.14
N TYR A 330 8.04 9.81 5.06
CA TYR A 330 8.88 9.90 3.85
C TYR A 330 10.35 10.22 4.17
N GLU A 331 10.65 10.83 5.30
CA GLU A 331 12.01 11.10 5.74
C GLU A 331 12.66 9.86 6.39
N GLU A 332 11.90 9.08 7.15
CA GLU A 332 12.39 7.93 7.88
C GLU A 332 13.02 6.86 6.98
N PRO A 333 12.39 6.46 5.84
CA PRO A 333 13.04 5.55 4.91
C PRO A 333 14.34 6.10 4.32
N ARG A 334 14.39 7.40 4.02
CA ARG A 334 15.59 8.07 3.51
C ARG A 334 16.69 8.11 4.56
N LYS A 335 16.33 8.41 5.80
CA LYS A 335 17.29 8.42 6.91
C LYS A 335 17.92 7.05 7.09
N ILE A 336 17.12 5.96 7.10
CA ILE A 336 17.66 4.59 7.16
C ILE A 336 18.64 4.33 6.02
N LEU A 337 18.30 4.69 4.77
CA LEU A 337 19.13 4.44 3.60
C LEU A 337 20.44 5.27 3.61
N ASN A 338 20.39 6.52 4.08
CA ASN A 338 21.56 7.40 4.14
C ASN A 338 22.52 7.06 5.30
N GLU A 339 22.01 6.46 6.39
CA GLU A 339 22.83 6.07 7.54
C GLU A 339 23.58 4.76 7.33
N LEU A 340 23.20 3.92 6.35
CA LEU A 340 23.90 2.68 6.02
C LEU A 340 25.17 2.96 5.21
N PRO A 341 26.41 2.66 5.72
CA PRO A 341 27.66 3.10 5.08
C PRO A 341 27.89 2.58 3.67
N ASP A 342 27.35 1.40 3.32
CA ASP A 342 27.56 0.76 2.02
C ASP A 342 26.42 1.05 1.02
N VAL A 343 25.50 1.94 1.38
CA VAL A 343 24.38 2.37 0.54
C VAL A 343 24.67 3.75 -0.02
N GLU A 344 24.84 3.83 -1.33
CA GLU A 344 24.89 5.11 -2.05
C GLU A 344 23.46 5.51 -2.45
N PHE A 345 22.85 6.42 -1.68
CA PHE A 345 21.50 6.89 -1.94
C PHE A 345 21.49 8.00 -2.98
N ARG A 346 20.69 7.83 -4.05
CA ARG A 346 20.47 8.83 -5.10
C ARG A 346 18.99 9.14 -5.22
N GLU A 347 18.61 10.39 -4.94
CA GLU A 347 17.22 10.83 -4.99
C GLU A 347 16.69 10.93 -6.42
N MET A 348 15.44 10.53 -6.66
CA MET A 348 14.74 10.78 -7.92
C MET A 348 14.37 12.26 -8.05
N LYS A 349 14.18 12.75 -9.26
CA LYS A 349 13.66 14.11 -9.50
C LYS A 349 12.21 14.27 -9.00
N ARG A 350 11.40 13.22 -9.11
CA ARG A 350 9.99 13.20 -8.72
C ARG A 350 9.65 11.92 -7.92
N PRO A 351 10.24 11.74 -6.72
CA PRO A 351 10.07 10.50 -5.94
C PRO A 351 8.61 10.22 -5.57
N ASN A 352 7.83 11.28 -5.33
CA ASN A 352 6.43 11.25 -4.91
C ASN A 352 5.42 11.13 -6.08
N ARG A 353 5.87 11.08 -7.36
CA ARG A 353 4.96 10.80 -8.49
C ARG A 353 4.41 9.38 -8.37
N CYS A 354 3.08 9.25 -8.50
CA CYS A 354 2.41 7.95 -8.36
C CYS A 354 2.98 6.93 -9.37
N CYS A 355 3.13 5.67 -8.92
CA CYS A 355 3.56 4.56 -9.77
C CYS A 355 2.47 4.02 -10.72
N GLY A 356 1.23 4.51 -10.64
CA GLY A 356 0.12 4.05 -11.47
C GLY A 356 -0.58 2.77 -11.00
N SER A 357 -0.19 2.18 -9.84
CA SER A 357 -0.78 0.92 -9.35
C SER A 357 -2.26 1.04 -8.99
N ALA A 358 -2.58 1.84 -7.97
CA ALA A 358 -3.92 2.02 -7.41
C ALA A 358 -4.75 0.71 -7.32
N GLY A 359 -4.12 -0.35 -6.85
CA GLY A 359 -4.74 -1.67 -6.67
C GLY A 359 -5.27 -2.23 -8.00
N SER A 360 -6.59 -2.34 -8.12
CA SER A 360 -7.26 -2.89 -9.31
C SER A 360 -7.22 -1.98 -10.53
N PHE A 361 -6.93 -0.68 -10.40
CA PHE A 361 -6.83 0.23 -11.55
C PHE A 361 -5.81 -0.28 -12.58
N SER A 362 -4.65 -0.71 -12.12
CA SER A 362 -3.61 -1.27 -12.99
C SER A 362 -4.00 -2.60 -13.64
N LEU A 363 -5.06 -3.27 -13.19
CA LEU A 363 -5.61 -4.46 -13.83
C LEU A 363 -6.68 -4.12 -14.87
N THR A 364 -7.51 -3.10 -14.59
CA THR A 364 -8.64 -2.72 -15.44
C THR A 364 -8.27 -1.68 -16.51
N HIS A 365 -7.24 -0.88 -16.29
CA HIS A 365 -6.75 0.19 -17.15
C HIS A 365 -5.25 0.06 -17.37
N TYR A 366 -4.82 -1.13 -17.83
CA TYR A 366 -3.40 -1.49 -17.91
C TYR A 366 -2.58 -0.50 -18.73
N ASP A 367 -3.02 -0.15 -19.94
CA ASP A 367 -2.26 0.76 -20.81
C ASP A 367 -2.05 2.14 -20.16
N LEU A 368 -3.10 2.76 -19.63
CA LEU A 368 -2.98 4.05 -18.93
C LEU A 368 -2.13 3.95 -17.67
N SER A 369 -2.22 2.83 -16.94
CA SER A 369 -1.35 2.55 -15.80
C SER A 369 0.12 2.48 -16.23
N MET A 370 0.40 1.89 -17.40
CA MET A 370 1.75 1.81 -17.97
C MET A 370 2.24 3.14 -18.53
N ASP A 371 1.38 3.99 -19.11
CA ASP A 371 1.76 5.34 -19.52
C ASP A 371 2.27 6.16 -18.31
N ILE A 372 1.53 6.11 -17.18
CA ILE A 372 1.98 6.72 -15.93
C ILE A 372 3.31 6.12 -15.46
N GLN A 373 3.44 4.80 -15.57
CA GLN A 373 4.61 4.05 -15.11
C GLN A 373 5.87 4.36 -15.95
N LYS A 374 5.72 4.59 -17.25
CA LYS A 374 6.82 4.95 -18.15
C LYS A 374 7.62 6.12 -17.62
N ASN A 375 6.95 7.22 -17.29
CA ASN A 375 7.58 8.40 -16.72
C ASN A 375 8.28 8.12 -15.37
N LYS A 376 7.77 7.16 -14.58
CA LYS A 376 8.39 6.75 -13.32
C LYS A 376 9.66 5.93 -13.58
N VAL A 377 9.63 5.00 -14.55
CA VAL A 377 10.82 4.24 -14.94
C VAL A 377 11.92 5.15 -15.48
N GLU A 378 11.60 6.13 -16.34
CA GLU A 378 12.55 7.11 -16.84
C GLU A 378 13.20 7.91 -15.69
N ASP A 379 12.42 8.31 -14.69
CA ASP A 379 12.93 9.02 -13.51
C ASP A 379 13.87 8.14 -12.67
N ILE A 380 13.53 6.85 -12.50
CA ILE A 380 14.34 5.83 -11.83
C ILE A 380 15.68 5.65 -12.56
N GLU A 381 15.65 5.35 -13.86
CA GLU A 381 16.84 5.09 -14.67
C GLU A 381 17.78 6.32 -14.70
N SER A 382 17.23 7.55 -14.63
CA SER A 382 18.02 8.78 -14.57
C SER A 382 18.91 8.89 -13.33
N THR A 383 18.64 8.12 -12.27
CA THR A 383 19.47 8.09 -11.05
C THR A 383 20.70 7.20 -11.17
N GLY A 384 20.71 6.28 -12.14
CA GLY A 384 21.74 5.25 -12.26
C GLY A 384 21.77 4.29 -11.06
N ALA A 385 20.64 4.12 -10.35
CA ALA A 385 20.53 3.20 -9.24
C ALA A 385 20.42 1.74 -9.72
N GLU A 386 20.90 0.81 -8.90
CA GLU A 386 20.77 -0.64 -9.11
C GLU A 386 19.47 -1.18 -8.48
N ILE A 387 19.01 -0.49 -7.44
CA ILE A 387 17.84 -0.91 -6.66
C ILE A 387 16.91 0.29 -6.44
N VAL A 388 15.63 0.07 -6.71
CA VAL A 388 14.56 0.96 -6.26
C VAL A 388 14.00 0.44 -4.96
N VAL A 389 14.03 1.26 -3.93
CA VAL A 389 13.48 0.93 -2.61
C VAL A 389 12.14 1.62 -2.43
N THR A 390 11.17 0.95 -1.80
CA THR A 390 9.84 1.51 -1.52
C THR A 390 9.22 0.88 -0.27
N GLY A 391 8.26 1.54 0.36
CA GLY A 391 7.54 1.10 1.57
C GLY A 391 6.14 0.55 1.28
N CYS A 392 5.90 -0.10 0.13
CA CYS A 392 4.57 -0.60 -0.22
C CYS A 392 4.62 -1.77 -1.21
N GLY A 393 4.01 -2.91 -0.84
CA GLY A 393 3.99 -4.10 -1.71
C GLY A 393 3.25 -3.90 -3.04
N SER A 394 2.23 -3.04 -3.10
CA SER A 394 1.57 -2.70 -4.37
C SER A 394 2.47 -1.88 -5.28
N CYS A 395 3.33 -1.03 -4.72
CA CYS A 395 4.34 -0.30 -5.49
C CYS A 395 5.43 -1.25 -5.98
N ILE A 396 5.88 -2.22 -5.17
CA ILE A 396 6.83 -3.25 -5.61
C ILE A 396 6.30 -3.96 -6.87
N MET A 397 5.05 -4.43 -6.83
CA MET A 397 4.43 -5.12 -7.96
C MET A 397 4.38 -4.25 -9.21
N GLN A 398 3.95 -3.01 -9.08
CA GLN A 398 3.80 -2.09 -10.19
C GLN A 398 5.15 -1.66 -10.78
N LEU A 399 6.12 -1.33 -9.93
CA LEU A 399 7.46 -0.94 -10.37
C LEU A 399 8.19 -2.11 -11.06
N THR A 400 8.02 -3.33 -10.57
CA THR A 400 8.57 -4.54 -11.21
C THR A 400 8.01 -4.74 -12.62
N ASP A 401 6.70 -4.56 -12.79
CA ASP A 401 6.04 -4.64 -14.09
C ASP A 401 6.54 -3.55 -15.06
N GLY A 402 6.65 -2.31 -14.57
CA GLY A 402 7.17 -1.19 -15.34
C GLY A 402 8.64 -1.37 -15.78
N GLN A 403 9.51 -1.82 -14.88
CA GLN A 403 10.91 -2.12 -15.21
C GLN A 403 10.98 -3.13 -16.37
N LYS A 404 10.24 -4.23 -16.29
CA LYS A 404 10.16 -5.22 -17.36
C LYS A 404 9.60 -4.64 -18.65
N ARG A 405 8.55 -3.82 -18.57
CA ARG A 405 7.86 -3.26 -19.73
C ARG A 405 8.69 -2.27 -20.52
N PHE A 406 9.48 -1.45 -19.82
CA PHE A 406 10.24 -0.33 -20.40
C PHE A 406 11.75 -0.56 -20.42
N GLY A 407 12.22 -1.79 -20.20
CA GLY A 407 13.63 -2.16 -20.30
C GLY A 407 14.51 -1.56 -19.20
N GLY A 408 13.92 -1.26 -18.03
CA GLY A 408 14.69 -0.84 -16.87
C GLY A 408 15.48 -1.99 -16.24
N HIS A 409 16.52 -1.67 -15.50
CA HIS A 409 17.47 -2.65 -14.94
C HIS A 409 17.42 -2.77 -13.41
N CYS A 410 16.69 -1.86 -12.74
CA CYS A 410 16.66 -1.82 -11.29
C CYS A 410 15.86 -2.97 -10.69
N LYS A 411 16.41 -3.58 -9.64
CA LYS A 411 15.64 -4.47 -8.76
C LYS A 411 14.74 -3.66 -7.86
N ILE A 412 13.55 -4.17 -7.57
CA ILE A 412 12.61 -3.49 -6.67
C ILE A 412 12.62 -4.21 -5.33
N ARG A 413 12.86 -3.47 -4.25
CA ARG A 413 12.92 -4.01 -2.89
C ARG A 413 12.15 -3.15 -1.89
N HIS A 414 11.77 -3.75 -0.77
CA HIS A 414 11.20 -3.00 0.35
C HIS A 414 12.32 -2.43 1.24
N THR A 415 12.11 -1.23 1.82
CA THR A 415 13.12 -0.61 2.71
C THR A 415 13.53 -1.53 3.86
N VAL A 416 12.57 -2.28 4.42
CA VAL A 416 12.84 -3.22 5.52
C VAL A 416 13.76 -4.36 5.13
N GLU A 417 13.80 -4.74 3.84
CA GLU A 417 14.71 -5.80 3.36
C GLU A 417 16.15 -5.33 3.33
N ILE A 418 16.39 -4.07 2.93
CA ILE A 418 17.74 -3.48 2.93
C ILE A 418 18.30 -3.45 4.35
N LEU A 419 17.50 -2.99 5.30
CA LEU A 419 17.91 -2.94 6.70
C LEU A 419 18.07 -4.35 7.32
N SER A 420 17.18 -5.29 6.96
CA SER A 420 17.31 -6.68 7.42
C SER A 420 18.61 -7.32 6.97
N ASP A 421 19.02 -7.09 5.71
CA ASP A 421 20.30 -7.59 5.18
C ASP A 421 21.49 -7.05 5.99
N ALA A 422 21.45 -5.78 6.36
CA ALA A 422 22.50 -5.15 7.17
C ALA A 422 22.59 -5.79 8.57
N TYR A 423 21.45 -6.04 9.23
CA TYR A 423 21.43 -6.76 10.50
C TYR A 423 21.90 -8.21 10.38
N GLU A 424 21.61 -8.90 9.28
CA GLU A 424 22.08 -10.28 9.03
C GLU A 424 23.60 -10.34 8.82
N ASN A 425 24.17 -9.34 8.14
CA ASN A 425 25.61 -9.25 7.96
C ASN A 425 26.33 -9.02 9.28
N ALA A 426 25.85 -8.09 10.12
CA ALA A 426 26.40 -7.86 11.46
C ALA A 426 26.40 -9.16 12.29
N GLU A 427 25.33 -9.96 12.22
CA GLU A 427 25.29 -11.25 12.93
C GLU A 427 26.32 -12.25 12.42
N ARG A 428 26.54 -12.30 11.12
CA ARG A 428 27.55 -13.19 10.52
C ARG A 428 28.96 -12.80 10.98
N GLU A 429 29.26 -11.50 10.99
CA GLU A 429 30.55 -11.00 11.47
C GLU A 429 30.78 -11.31 12.96
N ASP A 430 29.78 -11.11 13.79
CA ASP A 430 29.84 -11.46 15.22
C ASP A 430 30.10 -12.94 15.44
N ARG A 431 29.45 -13.83 14.68
CA ARG A 431 29.67 -15.27 14.76
C ARG A 431 31.09 -15.64 14.35
N VAL A 432 31.59 -15.06 13.27
CA VAL A 432 32.97 -15.31 12.78
C VAL A 432 33.99 -14.84 13.84
N ASN A 433 33.79 -13.66 14.44
CA ASN A 433 34.68 -13.13 15.47
C ASN A 433 34.68 -13.98 16.76
N ARG A 434 33.51 -14.47 17.19
CA ARG A 434 33.41 -15.41 18.31
C ARG A 434 34.12 -16.74 18.02
N MET A 435 33.98 -17.29 16.81
CA MET A 435 34.69 -18.53 16.45
C MET A 435 36.21 -18.33 16.46
N LYS A 436 36.71 -17.22 15.91
CA LYS A 436 38.14 -16.88 15.95
C LYS A 436 38.66 -16.67 17.38
N SER A 437 37.87 -16.19 18.31
CA SER A 437 38.25 -16.01 19.71
C SER A 437 38.30 -17.36 20.49
N LEU A 438 37.52 -18.35 20.08
CA LEU A 438 37.51 -19.70 20.68
C LEU A 438 38.63 -20.61 20.15
N THR A 439 39.27 -20.23 19.03
CA THR A 439 40.36 -20.95 18.41
C THR A 439 41.75 -20.40 18.73
N LYS A 440 41.80 -19.29 19.45
CA LYS A 440 43.00 -18.73 20.08
C LYS A 440 43.06 -19.12 21.56
#